data_bd15bba2393e5189cd1aa7b9ddb3a8b3
#
_entry.id   bd15bba2393e5189cd1aa7b9ddb3a8b3
#
_cell.length_a   1.000
_cell.length_b   1.000
_cell.length_c   1.000
_cell.angle_alpha   90.00
_cell.angle_beta   90.00
_cell.angle_gamma   90.00
#
_symmetry.space_group_name_H-M   'P 1'
#
loop_
_entity.id
_entity.type
_entity.pdbx_description
1 polymer ?
#
loop_
_entity_poly.entity_id
_entity_poly.type
_entity_poly.pdbx_seq_one_letter_code
_entity_poly.pdbx_strand_id
1 'polypeptide(L)'
;MEKEKNVIFEAFARKAAERIEERKKLRTMRLMVKSVGMEVEIRGLTEEEIRDCMDFSDESIEVNKYTIYMASPTLQNAAKILVEEGTLKQHYKITEMFTGAERTYIVNKVLELSGMMGTAGIEVIREDEEIKNS
;
A
#
# COMPACT_ATOMS: atom_id res chain seq x y z
N MET A 1 4.87 29.66 -30.55
CA MET A 1 4.05 28.44 -30.28
C MET A 1 4.85 27.25 -29.82
N GLU A 2 5.90 26.85 -30.49
CA GLU A 2 6.75 25.74 -30.01
C GLU A 2 7.43 26.06 -28.69
N LYS A 3 7.89 27.31 -28.48
CA LYS A 3 8.47 27.72 -27.22
C LYS A 3 7.50 27.62 -26.05
N GLU A 4 6.23 27.95 -26.26
CA GLU A 4 5.19 27.85 -25.24
C GLU A 4 4.90 26.41 -24.88
N LYS A 5 4.81 25.52 -25.88
CA LYS A 5 4.62 24.08 -25.66
C LYS A 5 5.78 23.48 -24.88
N ASN A 6 7.04 23.85 -25.23
CA ASN A 6 8.22 23.38 -24.56
C ASN A 6 8.26 23.82 -23.10
N VAL A 7 7.86 25.07 -22.80
CA VAL A 7 7.80 25.58 -21.44
C VAL A 7 6.77 24.79 -20.60
N ILE A 8 5.60 24.49 -21.20
CA ILE A 8 4.56 23.70 -20.53
C ILE A 8 5.05 22.27 -20.26
N PHE A 9 5.69 21.64 -21.23
CA PHE A 9 6.21 20.28 -21.06
C PHE A 9 7.36 20.24 -20.06
N GLU A 10 8.23 21.25 -20.05
CA GLU A 10 9.28 21.34 -19.06
C GLU A 10 8.72 21.49 -17.64
N ALA A 11 7.73 22.35 -17.47
CA ALA A 11 7.06 22.52 -16.17
C ALA A 11 6.41 21.23 -15.71
N PHE A 12 5.72 20.53 -16.61
CA PHE A 12 5.12 19.24 -16.30
C PHE A 12 6.18 18.20 -15.94
N ALA A 13 7.28 18.15 -16.70
CA ALA A 13 8.37 17.21 -16.43
C ALA A 13 8.98 17.41 -15.05
N ARG A 14 9.16 18.67 -14.60
CA ARG A 14 9.66 18.97 -13.27
C ARG A 14 8.70 18.50 -12.18
N LYS A 15 7.40 18.76 -12.37
CA LYS A 15 6.37 18.29 -11.44
C LYS A 15 6.32 16.78 -11.40
N ALA A 16 6.44 16.13 -12.55
CA ALA A 16 6.48 14.67 -12.64
C ALA A 16 7.70 14.11 -11.87
N ALA A 17 8.87 14.72 -12.06
CA ALA A 17 10.08 14.28 -11.36
C ALA A 17 9.94 14.42 -9.85
N GLU A 18 9.41 15.55 -9.36
CA GLU A 18 9.14 15.77 -7.94
C GLU A 18 8.16 14.72 -7.40
N ARG A 19 7.08 14.47 -8.15
CA ARG A 19 6.04 13.52 -7.75
C ARG A 19 6.58 12.09 -7.67
N ILE A 20 7.40 11.69 -8.65
CA ILE A 20 8.02 10.37 -8.66
C ILE A 20 8.92 10.19 -7.44
N GLU A 21 9.75 11.18 -7.11
CA GLU A 21 10.61 11.13 -5.93
C GLU A 21 9.80 11.08 -4.64
N GLU A 22 8.75 11.87 -4.55
CA GLU A 22 7.87 11.88 -3.39
C GLU A 22 7.17 10.53 -3.20
N ARG A 23 6.75 9.90 -4.31
CA ARG A 23 6.11 8.59 -4.29
C ARG A 23 7.05 7.46 -3.84
N LYS A 24 8.35 7.64 -3.94
CA LYS A 24 9.33 6.66 -3.44
C LYS A 24 9.40 6.63 -1.92
N LYS A 25 8.98 7.71 -1.26
CA LYS A 25 8.96 7.78 0.20
C LYS A 25 7.78 6.96 0.73
N LEU A 26 8.07 5.95 1.54
CA LEU A 26 7.03 5.12 2.13
C LEU A 26 6.39 5.85 3.31
N ARG A 27 5.07 5.91 3.29
CA ARG A 27 4.30 6.51 4.38
C ARG A 27 4.10 5.47 5.48
N THR A 28 4.08 5.93 6.71
CA THR A 28 3.87 5.06 7.88
C THR A 28 2.67 5.53 8.69
N MET A 29 2.11 4.61 9.48
CA MET A 29 0.98 4.89 10.35
C MET A 29 1.05 3.95 11.56
N ARG A 30 0.61 4.41 12.70
CA ARG A 30 0.46 3.57 13.89
C ARG A 30 -1.01 3.34 14.15
N LEU A 31 -1.37 2.08 14.37
CA LEU A 31 -2.74 1.68 14.66
C LEU A 31 -2.80 1.11 16.08
N MET A 32 -3.80 1.56 16.83
CA MET A 32 -4.09 0.95 18.13
C MET A 32 -5.04 -0.21 17.91
N VAL A 33 -4.58 -1.41 18.18
CA VAL A 33 -5.41 -2.61 18.11
C VAL A 33 -6.01 -2.86 19.49
N LYS A 34 -7.26 -2.47 19.67
CA LYS A 34 -7.94 -2.48 20.99
C LYS A 34 -7.98 -3.88 21.60
N SER A 35 -8.21 -4.90 20.80
CA SER A 35 -8.27 -6.28 21.28
C SER A 35 -6.95 -6.78 21.85
N VAL A 36 -5.84 -6.23 21.40
CA VAL A 36 -4.49 -6.58 21.85
C VAL A 36 -3.99 -5.58 22.90
N GLY A 37 -4.49 -4.35 22.86
CA GLY A 37 -4.08 -3.27 23.75
C GLY A 37 -2.70 -2.70 23.42
N MET A 38 -2.24 -2.88 22.20
CA MET A 38 -0.91 -2.42 21.76
C MET A 38 -0.98 -1.78 20.38
N GLU A 39 -0.03 -0.88 20.12
CA GLU A 39 0.12 -0.24 18.82
C GLU A 39 0.86 -1.13 17.84
N VAL A 40 0.43 -1.08 16.60
CA VAL A 40 1.08 -1.77 15.47
C VAL A 40 1.45 -0.71 14.45
N GLU A 41 2.72 -0.64 14.09
CA GLU A 41 3.17 0.25 13.02
C GLU A 41 3.02 -0.46 11.68
N ILE A 42 2.48 0.27 10.71
CA ILE A 42 2.37 -0.21 9.33
C ILE A 42 2.98 0.83 8.40
N ARG A 43 3.38 0.40 7.22
CA ARG A 43 3.90 1.25 6.15
C ARG A 43 3.20 0.95 4.83
N GLY A 44 3.27 1.91 3.93
CA GLY A 44 2.88 1.64 2.55
C GLY A 44 3.84 0.64 1.90
N LEU A 45 3.35 -0.06 0.90
CA LEU A 45 4.11 -1.00 0.11
C LEU A 45 4.36 -0.43 -1.29
N THR A 46 5.46 -0.81 -1.90
CA THR A 46 5.72 -0.50 -3.31
C THR A 46 4.81 -1.37 -4.19
N GLU A 47 4.63 -0.99 -5.44
CA GLU A 47 3.83 -1.77 -6.38
C GLU A 47 4.40 -3.18 -6.56
N GLU A 48 5.72 -3.32 -6.56
CA GLU A 48 6.38 -4.62 -6.63
C GLU A 48 6.07 -5.46 -5.41
N GLU A 49 6.13 -4.88 -4.22
CA GLU A 49 5.79 -5.58 -2.98
C GLU A 49 4.32 -6.01 -2.97
N ILE A 50 3.42 -5.16 -3.46
CA ILE A 50 2.00 -5.50 -3.58
C ILE A 50 1.79 -6.68 -4.53
N ARG A 51 2.50 -6.68 -5.65
CA ARG A 51 2.46 -7.80 -6.60
C ARG A 51 2.92 -9.09 -5.95
N ASP A 52 4.03 -9.03 -5.22
CA ASP A 52 4.54 -10.20 -4.49
C ASP A 52 3.53 -10.72 -3.47
N CYS A 53 2.83 -9.81 -2.78
CA CYS A 53 1.77 -10.20 -1.85
C CYS A 53 0.62 -10.90 -2.55
N MET A 54 0.19 -10.39 -3.70
CA MET A 54 -0.91 -10.98 -4.47
C MET A 54 -0.54 -12.36 -5.03
N ASP A 55 0.73 -12.57 -5.35
CA ASP A 55 1.23 -13.83 -5.87
C ASP A 55 1.50 -14.87 -4.77
N PHE A 56 1.41 -14.47 -3.52
CA PHE A 56 1.73 -15.33 -2.37
C PHE A 56 0.83 -16.57 -2.27
N SER A 57 -0.46 -16.41 -2.56
CA SER A 57 -1.45 -17.48 -2.46
C SER A 57 -2.66 -17.19 -3.35
N ASP A 58 -3.39 -18.25 -3.71
CA ASP A 58 -4.66 -18.12 -4.41
C ASP A 58 -5.81 -17.77 -3.44
N GLU A 59 -5.57 -17.91 -2.14
CA GLU A 59 -6.56 -17.63 -1.11
C GLU A 59 -6.43 -16.19 -0.62
N SER A 60 -7.50 -15.41 -0.73
CA SER A 60 -7.50 -14.00 -0.35
C SER A 60 -7.16 -13.78 1.13
N ILE A 61 -7.58 -14.70 2.01
CA ILE A 61 -7.29 -14.62 3.44
C ILE A 61 -5.77 -14.72 3.67
N GLU A 62 -5.11 -15.63 2.98
CA GLU A 62 -3.65 -15.80 3.11
C GLU A 62 -2.90 -14.61 2.52
N VAL A 63 -3.38 -14.07 1.40
CA VAL A 63 -2.81 -12.84 0.81
C VAL A 63 -2.92 -11.67 1.80
N ASN A 64 -4.05 -11.52 2.46
CA ASN A 64 -4.24 -10.46 3.46
C ASN A 64 -3.27 -10.60 4.62
N LYS A 65 -3.11 -11.80 5.14
CA LYS A 65 -2.16 -12.08 6.23
C LYS A 65 -0.73 -11.70 5.83
N TYR A 66 -0.31 -12.13 4.65
CA TYR A 66 1.02 -11.86 4.14
C TYR A 66 1.24 -10.35 3.88
N THR A 67 0.23 -9.67 3.36
CA THR A 67 0.27 -8.24 3.10
C THR A 67 0.49 -7.44 4.39
N ILE A 68 -0.25 -7.77 5.44
CA ILE A 68 -0.12 -7.13 6.74
C ILE A 68 1.29 -7.37 7.31
N TYR A 69 1.75 -8.61 7.24
CA TYR A 69 3.08 -8.97 7.73
C TYR A 69 4.16 -8.18 7.01
N MET A 70 4.11 -8.11 5.68
CA MET A 70 5.07 -7.37 4.87
C MET A 70 5.08 -5.87 5.19
N ALA A 71 3.93 -5.33 5.56
CA ALA A 71 3.77 -3.91 5.82
C ALA A 71 4.06 -3.49 7.26
N SER A 72 4.34 -4.44 8.17
CA SER A 72 4.47 -4.11 9.59
C SER A 72 5.81 -4.51 10.18
N PRO A 73 6.70 -3.52 10.43
CA PRO A 73 7.93 -3.79 11.17
C PRO A 73 7.67 -4.34 12.58
N THR A 74 6.62 -3.88 13.24
CA THR A 74 6.22 -4.37 14.57
C THR A 74 5.96 -5.87 14.53
N LEU A 75 5.15 -6.32 13.56
CA LEU A 75 4.81 -7.74 13.44
C LEU A 75 5.99 -8.59 12.99
N GLN A 76 6.83 -8.05 12.11
CA GLN A 76 8.02 -8.77 11.66
C GLN A 76 8.96 -9.06 12.83
N ASN A 77 9.20 -8.06 13.66
CA ASN A 77 10.07 -8.22 14.85
C ASN A 77 9.48 -9.19 15.86
N ALA A 78 8.18 -9.07 16.14
CA ALA A 78 7.49 -9.97 17.06
C ALA A 78 7.44 -11.40 16.51
N ALA A 79 7.18 -11.56 15.23
CA ALA A 79 7.14 -12.88 14.59
C ALA A 79 8.48 -13.60 14.68
N LYS A 80 9.57 -12.86 14.52
CA LYS A 80 10.93 -13.42 14.66
C LYS A 80 11.13 -14.06 16.02
N ILE A 81 10.69 -13.39 17.09
CA ILE A 81 10.77 -13.93 18.46
C ILE A 81 9.96 -15.23 18.56
N LEU A 82 8.72 -15.20 18.07
CA LEU A 82 7.81 -16.35 18.18
C LEU A 82 8.28 -17.56 17.34
N VAL A 83 8.89 -17.33 16.21
CA VAL A 83 9.47 -18.41 15.40
C VAL A 83 10.69 -19.00 16.11
N GLU A 84 11.56 -18.18 16.68
CA GLU A 84 12.74 -18.63 17.42
C GLU A 84 12.34 -19.43 18.67
N GLU A 85 11.24 -19.09 19.32
CA GLU A 85 10.69 -19.84 20.46
C GLU A 85 9.95 -21.11 20.07
N GLY A 86 9.70 -21.31 18.77
CA GLY A 86 8.93 -22.46 18.28
C GLY A 86 7.42 -22.30 18.40
N THR A 87 6.91 -21.12 18.80
CA THR A 87 5.48 -20.85 18.90
C THR A 87 4.82 -20.75 17.53
N LEU A 88 5.53 -20.14 16.55
CA LEU A 88 5.09 -20.04 15.17
C LEU A 88 6.03 -20.82 14.27
N LYS A 89 5.46 -21.47 13.26
CA LYS A 89 6.25 -22.15 12.21
C LYS A 89 6.60 -21.22 11.07
N GLN A 90 5.73 -20.26 10.77
CA GLN A 90 5.91 -19.30 9.68
C GLN A 90 5.67 -17.89 10.21
N HIS A 91 6.55 -16.96 9.84
CA HIS A 91 6.53 -15.58 10.35
C HIS A 91 5.21 -14.86 10.08
N TYR A 92 4.68 -14.96 8.85
CA TYR A 92 3.45 -14.23 8.48
C TYR A 92 2.22 -14.69 9.27
N LYS A 93 2.26 -15.87 9.85
CA LYS A 93 1.17 -16.43 10.66
C LYS A 93 0.91 -15.65 11.95
N ILE A 94 1.79 -14.72 12.33
CA ILE A 94 1.53 -13.82 13.45
C ILE A 94 0.23 -13.05 13.26
N THR A 95 -0.17 -12.80 12.02
CA THR A 95 -1.41 -12.08 11.70
C THR A 95 -2.68 -12.87 12.03
N GLU A 96 -2.55 -14.12 12.43
CA GLU A 96 -3.67 -14.91 12.96
C GLU A 96 -4.14 -14.42 14.32
N MET A 97 -3.34 -13.56 14.98
CA MET A 97 -3.77 -12.87 16.20
C MET A 97 -4.97 -11.94 15.97
N PHE A 98 -5.17 -11.50 14.75
CA PHE A 98 -6.25 -10.60 14.38
C PHE A 98 -7.48 -11.35 13.89
N THR A 99 -8.66 -10.76 14.14
CA THR A 99 -9.90 -11.25 13.52
C THR A 99 -9.90 -10.92 12.02
N GLY A 100 -10.77 -11.54 11.26
CA GLY A 100 -10.93 -11.21 9.83
C GLY A 100 -11.28 -9.75 9.60
N ALA A 101 -12.14 -9.17 10.45
CA ALA A 101 -12.51 -7.75 10.37
C ALA A 101 -11.32 -6.84 10.64
N GLU A 102 -10.50 -7.17 11.64
CA GLU A 102 -9.28 -6.43 11.95
C GLU A 102 -8.30 -6.50 10.79
N ARG A 103 -8.10 -7.68 10.21
CA ARG A 103 -7.21 -7.84 9.05
C ARG A 103 -7.68 -7.03 7.86
N THR A 104 -8.97 -7.06 7.55
CA THR A 104 -9.53 -6.26 6.45
C THR A 104 -9.28 -4.77 6.66
N TYR A 105 -9.49 -4.28 7.86
CA TYR A 105 -9.23 -2.89 8.20
C TYR A 105 -7.76 -2.52 7.99
N ILE A 106 -6.85 -3.34 8.50
CA ILE A 106 -5.40 -3.10 8.39
C ILE A 106 -4.94 -3.12 6.94
N VAL A 107 -5.39 -4.10 6.15
CA VAL A 107 -5.06 -4.19 4.72
C VAL A 107 -5.51 -2.93 3.99
N ASN A 108 -6.72 -2.45 4.26
CA ASN A 108 -7.23 -1.23 3.64
C ASN A 108 -6.34 -0.03 3.97
N LYS A 109 -5.88 0.07 5.22
CA LYS A 109 -4.96 1.15 5.61
C LYS A 109 -3.61 1.02 4.92
N VAL A 110 -3.09 -0.18 4.79
CA VAL A 110 -1.84 -0.43 4.05
C VAL A 110 -2.00 0.01 2.59
N LEU A 111 -3.10 -0.34 1.95
CA LEU A 111 -3.37 0.03 0.56
C LEU A 111 -3.54 1.55 0.40
N GLU A 112 -4.18 2.21 1.35
CA GLU A 112 -4.26 3.68 1.37
C GLU A 112 -2.86 4.30 1.45
N LEU A 113 -2.02 3.83 2.35
CA LEU A 113 -0.64 4.30 2.50
C LEU A 113 0.20 4.01 1.26
N SER A 114 -0.15 2.97 0.53
CA SER A 114 0.52 2.57 -0.71
C SER A 114 0.03 3.36 -1.93
N GLY A 115 -0.98 4.21 -1.76
CA GLY A 115 -1.57 4.97 -2.85
C GLY A 115 -2.50 4.15 -3.75
N MET A 116 -2.92 2.97 -3.30
CA MET A 116 -3.79 2.08 -4.08
C MET A 116 -5.27 2.29 -3.79
N MET A 117 -5.59 2.96 -2.69
CA MET A 117 -6.96 3.26 -2.28
C MET A 117 -7.02 4.68 -1.73
N GLY A 118 -8.23 5.20 -1.57
CA GLY A 118 -8.48 6.53 -1.07
C GLY A 118 -9.01 7.45 -2.17
N THR A 119 -9.11 8.72 -1.86
CA THR A 119 -9.64 9.73 -2.78
C THR A 119 -8.60 10.08 -3.83
N ALA A 120 -8.94 9.86 -5.11
CA ALA A 120 -8.14 10.35 -6.20
C ALA A 120 -8.43 11.83 -6.43
N GLY A 121 -7.38 12.65 -6.39
CA GLY A 121 -7.49 14.08 -6.65
C GLY A 121 -7.49 14.40 -8.14
N ILE A 122 -8.36 13.71 -8.87
CA ILE A 122 -8.46 13.86 -10.34
C ILE A 122 -9.89 14.25 -10.67
N GLU A 123 -10.04 15.24 -11.52
CA GLU A 123 -11.33 15.69 -12.01
C GLU A 123 -11.31 15.81 -13.53
N VAL A 124 -12.46 15.59 -14.14
CA VAL A 124 -12.64 15.77 -15.58
C VAL A 124 -12.94 17.25 -15.82
N ILE A 125 -12.04 17.93 -16.53
CA ILE A 125 -12.23 19.34 -16.88
C ILE A 125 -13.20 19.43 -18.07
N ARG A 126 -13.03 18.56 -19.06
CA ARG A 126 -13.84 18.57 -20.26
C ARG A 126 -13.80 17.18 -20.91
N GLU A 127 -14.98 16.75 -21.37
CA GLU A 127 -15.09 15.53 -22.15
C GLU A 127 -15.33 15.93 -23.61
N ASP A 128 -14.43 15.49 -24.47
CA ASP A 128 -14.55 15.77 -25.90
C ASP A 128 -15.46 14.73 -26.56
N GLU A 129 -16.32 15.19 -27.49
CA GLU A 129 -17.19 14.27 -28.21
C GLU A 129 -16.36 13.38 -29.13
N GLU A 130 -16.74 12.10 -29.19
CA GLU A 130 -16.14 11.19 -30.16
C GLU A 130 -16.34 11.71 -31.56
N ILE A 131 -15.24 11.70 -32.31
CA ILE A 131 -15.34 12.00 -33.74
C ILE A 131 -16.01 10.80 -34.41
N LYS A 132 -17.23 11.01 -34.89
CA LYS A 132 -17.93 9.97 -35.63
C LYS A 132 -17.22 9.77 -36.97
N ASN A 133 -16.72 8.58 -37.16
CA ASN A 133 -16.16 8.21 -38.45
C ASN A 133 -17.27 8.20 -39.51
N SER A 134 -17.16 9.14 -40.36
CA SER A 134 -18.04 9.18 -41.52
C SER A 134 -17.63 8.11 -42.52
#